data_02846ecfac60e80baa468067c9398177
#
_entry.id   02846ecfac60e80baa468067c9398177
#
_cell.length_a   1.000
_cell.length_b   1.000
_cell.length_c   1.000
_cell.angle_alpha   90.00
_cell.angle_beta   90.00
_cell.angle_gamma   90.00
#
_symmetry.space_group_name_H-M   'P 1'
#
loop_
_entity.id
_entity.type
_entity.pdbx_description
1 polymer ?
#
loop_
_entity_poly.entity_id
_entity_poly.type
_entity_poly.pdbx_seq_one_letter_code
_entity_poly.pdbx_strand_id
1 'polypeptide(L)'
;MSNFASGYIKYINHLEQINDAALLNPQVMIDEVEDSYHEHIENIARNIVTHYKTAKVCMLAGPSSSGKTTTAHLLQRELGKLGVHAEIVSLDDFYLGPDETPVLPNGEKDYETVDALDIALIQDCLNSVIHSGSCLLPEYDFTTKTRTLAARKLDVSDRGFVIMEGLHALNPIFTRDLPEGSTIKLYVSVKQQIKDINGEVISPMDIRLVRRISRDIRSRDTMPERTIAMWDNVCLLYTSDAADDKA
;
A
#
# COMPACT_ATOMS: atom_id res chain seq x y z
N MET A 1 13.24 -19.63 -4.88
CA MET A 1 13.40 -18.23 -4.39
C MET A 1 13.95 -17.42 -5.56
N SER A 2 13.08 -16.78 -6.31
CA SER A 2 13.48 -15.92 -7.44
C SER A 2 13.89 -14.55 -6.90
N ASN A 3 15.12 -14.15 -7.21
CA ASN A 3 15.67 -12.83 -6.85
C ASN A 3 14.88 -11.72 -7.54
N PHE A 4 13.93 -11.10 -6.84
CA PHE A 4 13.21 -9.90 -7.26
C PHE A 4 14.04 -8.61 -7.16
N ALA A 5 15.34 -8.69 -6.96
CA ALA A 5 16.20 -7.55 -6.66
C ALA A 5 16.92 -6.91 -7.86
N SER A 6 16.74 -7.38 -9.09
CA SER A 6 17.62 -6.99 -10.20
C SER A 6 17.15 -5.77 -11.02
N GLY A 7 15.98 -5.18 -10.75
CA GLY A 7 15.44 -4.06 -11.52
C GLY A 7 15.88 -2.65 -11.09
N TYR A 8 16.46 -2.48 -9.91
CA TYR A 8 16.70 -1.15 -9.31
C TYR A 8 18.12 -0.61 -9.43
N ILE A 9 19.00 -1.17 -10.26
CA ILE A 9 20.44 -0.85 -10.24
C ILE A 9 20.85 0.16 -11.32
N LYS A 10 19.96 0.89 -11.96
CA LYS A 10 20.38 1.82 -13.02
C LYS A 10 20.83 3.18 -12.52
N TYR A 11 20.41 3.61 -11.34
CA TYR A 11 20.91 4.82 -10.68
C TYR A 11 21.66 4.42 -9.43
N ILE A 12 22.97 4.63 -9.44
CA ILE A 12 23.80 4.54 -8.24
C ILE A 12 23.28 5.63 -7.33
N ASN A 13 22.79 5.23 -6.18
CA ASN A 13 22.02 5.99 -5.21
C ASN A 13 22.90 7.01 -4.47
N HIS A 14 23.57 7.91 -5.18
CA HIS A 14 24.28 9.05 -4.59
C HIS A 14 23.44 10.30 -4.76
N LEU A 15 23.18 10.98 -3.67
CA LEU A 15 22.38 12.21 -3.65
C LEU A 15 22.89 13.27 -4.61
N GLU A 16 24.21 13.41 -4.75
CA GLU A 16 24.83 14.34 -5.71
C GLU A 16 24.43 13.99 -7.15
N GLN A 17 24.49 12.72 -7.54
CA GLN A 17 24.13 12.30 -8.91
C GLN A 17 22.64 12.51 -9.19
N ILE A 18 21.79 12.28 -8.18
CA ILE A 18 20.35 12.56 -8.27
C ILE A 18 20.12 14.06 -8.45
N ASN A 19 20.81 14.88 -7.66
CA ASN A 19 20.71 16.34 -7.75
C ASN A 19 21.22 16.86 -9.11
N ASP A 20 22.35 16.35 -9.59
CA ASP A 20 22.92 16.75 -10.89
C ASP A 20 21.96 16.36 -12.04
N ALA A 21 21.41 15.15 -12.02
CA ALA A 21 20.44 14.72 -13.01
C ALA A 21 19.15 15.58 -12.96
N ALA A 22 18.67 15.89 -11.76
CA ALA A 22 17.50 16.74 -11.56
C ALA A 22 17.73 18.20 -12.02
N LEU A 23 18.95 18.72 -11.91
CA LEU A 23 19.30 20.06 -12.36
C LEU A 23 19.55 20.12 -13.88
N LEU A 24 20.18 19.09 -14.45
CA LEU A 24 20.54 19.07 -15.87
C LEU A 24 19.33 18.75 -16.76
N ASN A 25 18.57 17.71 -16.46
CA ASN A 25 17.40 17.32 -17.21
C ASN A 25 16.43 16.49 -16.36
N PRO A 26 15.61 17.14 -15.53
CA PRO A 26 14.71 16.45 -14.62
C PRO A 26 13.72 15.52 -15.33
N GLN A 27 13.28 15.89 -16.54
CA GLN A 27 12.30 15.08 -17.27
C GLN A 27 12.89 13.74 -17.70
N VAL A 28 14.11 13.72 -18.24
CA VAL A 28 14.77 12.45 -18.62
C VAL A 28 14.97 11.56 -17.41
N MET A 29 15.40 12.11 -16.28
CA MET A 29 15.57 11.33 -15.05
C MET A 29 14.23 10.73 -14.58
N ILE A 30 13.17 11.52 -14.61
CA ILE A 30 11.82 11.05 -14.22
C ILE A 30 11.36 9.94 -15.15
N ASP A 31 11.44 10.16 -16.47
CA ASP A 31 10.96 9.20 -17.48
C ASP A 31 11.70 7.86 -17.35
N GLU A 32 13.02 7.85 -17.18
CA GLU A 32 13.79 6.61 -17.00
C GLU A 32 13.43 5.84 -15.72
N VAL A 33 13.18 6.55 -14.61
CA VAL A 33 12.79 5.94 -13.35
C VAL A 33 11.36 5.39 -13.45
N GLU A 34 10.44 6.14 -14.05
CA GLU A 34 9.05 5.72 -14.26
C GLU A 34 8.96 4.52 -15.21
N ASP A 35 9.72 4.51 -16.30
CA ASP A 35 9.75 3.38 -17.25
C ASP A 35 10.21 2.10 -16.56
N SER A 36 11.28 2.17 -15.76
CA SER A 36 11.77 1.02 -14.99
C SER A 36 10.73 0.52 -13.98
N TYR A 37 10.02 1.46 -13.33
CA TYR A 37 8.97 1.11 -12.39
C TYR A 37 7.76 0.46 -13.09
N HIS A 38 7.35 1.01 -14.24
CA HIS A 38 6.27 0.45 -15.06
C HIS A 38 6.59 -0.96 -15.54
N GLU A 39 7.81 -1.22 -16.03
CA GLU A 39 8.25 -2.56 -16.43
C GLU A 39 8.14 -3.56 -15.28
N HIS A 40 8.51 -3.12 -14.07
CA HIS A 40 8.39 -3.96 -12.88
C HIS A 40 6.92 -4.31 -12.57
N ILE A 41 6.01 -3.33 -12.64
CA ILE A 41 4.57 -3.54 -12.42
C ILE A 41 3.96 -4.44 -13.52
N GLU A 42 4.37 -4.29 -14.78
CA GLU A 42 3.96 -5.20 -15.87
C GLU A 42 4.35 -6.66 -15.56
N ASN A 43 5.57 -6.89 -15.07
CA ASN A 43 6.02 -8.22 -14.70
C ASN A 43 5.20 -8.81 -13.54
N ILE A 44 4.86 -7.98 -12.54
CA ILE A 44 3.95 -8.40 -11.45
C ILE A 44 2.57 -8.75 -12.03
N ALA A 45 1.99 -7.92 -12.89
CA ALA A 45 0.69 -8.17 -13.50
C ALA A 45 0.67 -9.49 -14.29
N ARG A 46 1.71 -9.77 -15.10
CA ARG A 46 1.86 -11.04 -15.83
C ARG A 46 1.92 -12.23 -14.89
N ASN A 47 2.66 -12.13 -13.78
CA ASN A 47 2.72 -13.18 -12.76
C ASN A 47 1.34 -13.41 -12.11
N ILE A 48 0.61 -12.35 -11.80
CA ILE A 48 -0.76 -12.46 -11.28
C ILE A 48 -1.65 -13.20 -12.27
N VAL A 49 -1.63 -12.84 -13.54
CA VAL A 49 -2.46 -13.46 -14.59
C VAL A 49 -2.20 -14.96 -14.71
N THR A 50 -0.99 -15.44 -14.46
CA THR A 50 -0.69 -16.89 -14.46
C THR A 50 -1.37 -17.63 -13.32
N HIS A 51 -1.69 -16.95 -12.21
CA HIS A 51 -2.24 -17.53 -10.98
C HIS A 51 -3.68 -17.11 -10.69
N TYR A 52 -4.26 -16.16 -11.46
CA TYR A 52 -5.55 -15.57 -11.13
C TYR A 52 -6.75 -16.54 -11.17
N LYS A 53 -6.60 -17.71 -11.78
CA LYS A 53 -7.64 -18.74 -11.77
C LYS A 53 -7.91 -19.30 -10.36
N THR A 54 -6.89 -19.30 -9.52
CA THR A 54 -6.99 -19.72 -8.11
C THR A 54 -7.01 -18.52 -7.17
N ALA A 55 -6.12 -17.55 -7.40
CA ALA A 55 -6.06 -16.33 -6.59
C ALA A 55 -7.03 -15.27 -7.15
N LYS A 56 -7.92 -14.78 -6.30
CA LYS A 56 -8.91 -13.75 -6.62
C LYS A 56 -8.59 -12.39 -6.02
N VAL A 57 -7.70 -12.36 -5.04
CA VAL A 57 -7.37 -11.14 -4.29
C VAL A 57 -5.86 -10.96 -4.20
N CYS A 58 -5.37 -9.75 -4.46
CA CYS A 58 -4.04 -9.29 -4.10
C CYS A 58 -4.13 -8.48 -2.80
N MET A 59 -3.47 -8.95 -1.76
CA MET A 59 -3.30 -8.23 -0.50
C MET A 59 -2.04 -7.35 -0.61
N LEU A 60 -2.24 -6.04 -0.79
CA LEU A 60 -1.18 -5.07 -1.07
C LEU A 60 -0.88 -4.24 0.19
N ALA A 61 0.21 -4.53 0.88
CA ALA A 61 0.64 -3.76 2.03
C ALA A 61 1.87 -2.90 1.74
N GLY A 62 2.14 -2.00 2.66
CA GLY A 62 3.34 -1.18 2.70
C GLY A 62 3.16 0.01 3.64
N PRO A 63 4.25 0.60 4.12
CA PRO A 63 4.19 1.70 5.07
C PRO A 63 3.58 2.96 4.46
N SER A 64 3.21 3.90 5.32
CA SER A 64 2.72 5.20 4.86
C SER A 64 3.74 5.86 3.91
N SER A 65 3.23 6.44 2.82
CA SER A 65 4.03 7.08 1.75
C SER A 65 5.01 6.15 1.01
N SER A 66 4.82 4.84 1.06
CA SER A 66 5.58 3.89 0.22
C SER A 66 5.14 3.90 -1.25
N GLY A 67 3.91 4.33 -1.54
CA GLY A 67 3.34 4.32 -2.89
C GLY A 67 2.29 3.23 -3.14
N LYS A 68 1.73 2.61 -2.08
CA LYS A 68 0.69 1.57 -2.20
C LYS A 68 -0.41 1.91 -3.18
N THR A 69 -1.10 3.03 -2.97
CA THR A 69 -2.21 3.45 -3.81
C THR A 69 -1.80 3.67 -5.27
N THR A 70 -0.62 4.28 -5.49
CA THR A 70 -0.06 4.44 -6.85
C THR A 70 0.20 3.07 -7.49
N THR A 71 0.83 2.15 -6.74
CA THR A 71 1.08 0.78 -7.19
C THR A 71 -0.22 0.04 -7.51
N ALA A 72 -1.25 0.19 -6.67
CA ALA A 72 -2.55 -0.43 -6.89
C ALA A 72 -3.18 0.03 -8.22
N HIS A 73 -3.18 1.34 -8.49
CA HIS A 73 -3.71 1.89 -9.75
C HIS A 73 -2.90 1.47 -10.97
N LEU A 74 -1.57 1.46 -10.87
CA LEU A 74 -0.72 0.98 -11.96
C LEU A 74 -0.98 -0.50 -12.24
N LEU A 75 -1.05 -1.32 -11.18
CA LEU A 75 -1.32 -2.74 -11.30
C LEU A 75 -2.71 -3.01 -11.90
N GLN A 76 -3.73 -2.27 -11.47
CA GLN A 76 -5.09 -2.32 -12.04
C GLN A 76 -5.05 -2.06 -13.55
N ARG A 77 -4.33 -1.02 -13.97
CA ARG A 77 -4.18 -0.64 -15.38
C ARG A 77 -3.48 -1.75 -16.18
N GLU A 78 -2.38 -2.31 -15.66
CA GLU A 78 -1.63 -3.36 -16.35
C GLU A 78 -2.41 -4.68 -16.42
N LEU A 79 -3.16 -5.04 -15.37
CA LEU A 79 -4.09 -6.17 -15.39
C LEU A 79 -5.19 -5.97 -16.46
N GLY A 80 -5.72 -4.75 -16.58
CA GLY A 80 -6.69 -4.40 -17.61
C GLY A 80 -6.15 -4.60 -19.02
N LYS A 81 -4.88 -4.23 -19.31
CA LYS A 81 -4.22 -4.51 -20.60
C LYS A 81 -4.12 -6.01 -20.91
N LEU A 82 -4.04 -6.84 -19.87
CA LEU A 82 -3.99 -8.29 -19.96
C LEU A 82 -5.39 -8.96 -19.95
N GLY A 83 -6.47 -8.16 -20.00
CA GLY A 83 -7.85 -8.64 -20.05
C GLY A 83 -8.43 -9.08 -18.71
N VAL A 84 -7.79 -8.69 -17.60
CA VAL A 84 -8.28 -8.94 -16.24
C VAL A 84 -8.86 -7.66 -15.67
N HIS A 85 -10.18 -7.64 -15.41
CA HIS A 85 -10.83 -6.53 -14.72
C HIS A 85 -10.45 -6.57 -13.23
N ALA A 86 -9.81 -5.52 -12.73
CA ALA A 86 -9.40 -5.42 -11.34
C ALA A 86 -10.08 -4.23 -10.64
N GLU A 87 -10.60 -4.48 -9.42
CA GLU A 87 -11.17 -3.45 -8.55
C GLU A 87 -10.23 -3.20 -7.37
N ILE A 88 -10.08 -1.93 -6.99
CA ILE A 88 -9.29 -1.53 -5.83
C ILE A 88 -10.22 -1.33 -4.64
N VAL A 89 -9.85 -1.94 -3.52
CA VAL A 89 -10.54 -1.83 -2.23
C VAL A 89 -9.52 -1.34 -1.20
N SER A 90 -9.81 -0.24 -0.54
CA SER A 90 -8.97 0.26 0.56
C SER A 90 -9.40 -0.36 1.88
N LEU A 91 -8.45 -0.85 2.67
CA LEU A 91 -8.72 -1.23 4.07
C LEU A 91 -9.13 -0.02 4.91
N ASP A 92 -8.79 1.19 4.49
CA ASP A 92 -9.18 2.40 5.18
C ASP A 92 -10.71 2.64 5.16
N ASP A 93 -11.45 2.01 4.23
CA ASP A 93 -12.91 2.03 4.21
C ASP A 93 -13.53 1.21 5.35
N PHE A 94 -12.75 0.32 5.98
CA PHE A 94 -13.22 -0.58 7.04
C PHE A 94 -12.94 -0.10 8.46
N TYR A 95 -12.54 1.15 8.65
CA TYR A 95 -12.36 1.69 10.00
C TYR A 95 -13.64 1.58 10.83
N LEU A 96 -13.48 1.23 12.09
CA LEU A 96 -14.54 1.28 13.11
C LEU A 96 -14.96 2.72 13.38
N GLY A 97 -16.17 2.91 13.86
CA GLY A 97 -16.63 4.22 14.31
C GLY A 97 -15.81 4.74 15.50
N PRO A 98 -15.86 6.05 15.78
CA PRO A 98 -15.07 6.65 16.87
C PRO A 98 -15.30 6.00 18.24
N ASP A 99 -16.51 5.51 18.50
CA ASP A 99 -16.86 4.90 19.80
C ASP A 99 -16.27 3.49 19.95
N GLU A 100 -16.01 2.80 18.83
CA GLU A 100 -15.48 1.43 18.80
C GLU A 100 -13.94 1.42 18.61
N THR A 101 -13.34 2.52 18.12
CA THR A 101 -11.91 2.64 17.90
C THR A 101 -11.13 2.53 19.21
N PRO A 102 -10.08 1.70 19.30
CA PRO A 102 -9.21 1.60 20.48
C PRO A 102 -8.64 2.93 20.94
N VAL A 103 -8.30 3.02 22.21
CA VAL A 103 -7.82 4.25 22.85
C VAL A 103 -6.39 4.03 23.36
N LEU A 104 -5.49 4.93 23.01
CA LEU A 104 -4.14 4.99 23.52
C LEU A 104 -4.10 5.37 25.01
N PRO A 105 -2.99 5.09 25.75
CA PRO A 105 -2.86 5.47 27.15
C PRO A 105 -2.99 6.98 27.43
N ASN A 106 -2.76 7.82 26.41
CA ASN A 106 -2.92 9.27 26.49
C ASN A 106 -4.38 9.74 26.27
N GLY A 107 -5.33 8.81 26.01
CA GLY A 107 -6.73 9.09 25.79
C GLY A 107 -7.10 9.39 24.32
N GLU A 108 -6.14 9.42 23.41
CA GLU A 108 -6.40 9.57 21.97
C GLU A 108 -6.83 8.26 21.32
N LYS A 109 -7.57 8.34 20.22
CA LYS A 109 -7.97 7.17 19.43
C LYS A 109 -6.79 6.62 18.65
N ASP A 110 -6.57 5.30 18.74
CA ASP A 110 -5.53 4.59 18.00
C ASP A 110 -6.08 4.09 16.65
N TYR A 111 -5.94 4.91 15.62
CA TYR A 111 -6.32 4.54 14.24
C TYR A 111 -5.25 3.74 13.50
N GLU A 112 -4.10 3.53 14.11
CA GLU A 112 -2.99 2.86 13.43
C GLU A 112 -2.94 1.36 13.72
N THR A 113 -3.59 0.91 14.79
CA THR A 113 -3.68 -0.53 15.10
C THR A 113 -4.62 -1.25 14.14
N VAL A 114 -4.35 -2.55 13.91
CA VAL A 114 -5.26 -3.41 13.14
C VAL A 114 -6.64 -3.53 13.81
N ASP A 115 -6.70 -3.39 15.13
CA ASP A 115 -7.94 -3.44 15.91
C ASP A 115 -8.85 -2.21 15.70
N ALA A 116 -8.36 -1.17 15.02
CA ALA A 116 -9.19 -0.05 14.56
C ALA A 116 -10.02 -0.39 13.31
N LEU A 117 -9.76 -1.54 12.69
CA LEU A 117 -10.48 -2.03 11.52
C LEU A 117 -11.55 -3.06 11.91
N ASP A 118 -12.64 -3.09 11.17
CA ASP A 118 -13.67 -4.13 11.28
C ASP A 118 -13.17 -5.45 10.66
N ILE A 119 -12.40 -6.19 11.46
CA ILE A 119 -11.76 -7.43 11.04
C ILE A 119 -12.78 -8.44 10.53
N ALA A 120 -13.93 -8.56 11.21
CA ALA A 120 -14.99 -9.50 10.83
C ALA A 120 -15.57 -9.14 9.46
N LEU A 121 -15.87 -7.87 9.21
CA LEU A 121 -16.40 -7.40 7.93
C LEU A 121 -15.37 -7.58 6.79
N ILE A 122 -14.08 -7.37 7.06
CA ILE A 122 -13.01 -7.64 6.08
C ILE A 122 -12.97 -9.12 5.72
N GLN A 123 -13.01 -10.02 6.72
CA GLN A 123 -13.01 -11.46 6.50
C GLN A 123 -14.24 -11.91 5.72
N ASP A 124 -15.44 -11.42 6.07
CA ASP A 124 -16.68 -11.71 5.36
C ASP A 124 -16.64 -11.23 3.90
N CYS A 125 -16.11 -10.03 3.67
CA CYS A 125 -15.93 -9.48 2.33
C CYS A 125 -14.96 -10.34 1.50
N LEU A 126 -13.80 -10.71 2.04
CA LEU A 126 -12.82 -11.56 1.37
C LEU A 126 -13.41 -12.94 1.04
N ASN A 127 -14.09 -13.56 1.99
CA ASN A 127 -14.78 -14.84 1.77
C ASN A 127 -15.83 -14.73 0.65
N SER A 128 -16.64 -13.68 0.67
CA SER A 128 -17.67 -13.45 -0.34
C SER A 128 -17.06 -13.23 -1.74
N VAL A 129 -16.01 -12.45 -1.84
CA VAL A 129 -15.26 -12.23 -3.11
C VAL A 129 -14.72 -13.55 -3.65
N ILE A 130 -14.10 -14.37 -2.81
CA ILE A 130 -13.49 -15.64 -3.23
C ILE A 130 -14.55 -16.64 -3.72
N HIS A 131 -15.69 -16.74 -3.02
CA HIS A 131 -16.71 -17.73 -3.32
C HIS A 131 -17.71 -17.29 -4.39
N SER A 132 -18.16 -16.03 -4.35
CA SER A 132 -19.23 -15.51 -5.21
C SER A 132 -18.78 -14.39 -6.17
N GLY A 133 -17.59 -13.85 -5.97
CA GLY A 133 -17.09 -12.71 -6.76
C GLY A 133 -17.75 -11.38 -6.39
N SER A 134 -18.51 -11.28 -5.30
CA SER A 134 -19.15 -10.02 -4.93
C SER A 134 -19.31 -9.87 -3.43
N CYS A 135 -19.27 -8.62 -2.94
CA CYS A 135 -19.60 -8.25 -1.56
C CYS A 135 -20.16 -6.82 -1.49
N LEU A 136 -20.66 -6.44 -0.31
CA LEU A 136 -21.01 -5.06 -0.01
C LEU A 136 -19.86 -4.45 0.79
N LEU A 137 -19.33 -3.32 0.30
CA LEU A 137 -18.23 -2.59 0.91
C LEU A 137 -18.76 -1.47 1.79
N PRO A 138 -18.15 -1.23 2.95
CA PRO A 138 -18.37 0.00 3.70
C PRO A 138 -17.65 1.18 3.03
N GLU A 139 -17.90 2.35 3.54
CA GLU A 139 -17.18 3.59 3.25
C GLU A 139 -16.91 4.34 4.55
N TYR A 140 -15.71 4.86 4.72
CA TYR A 140 -15.32 5.64 5.88
C TYR A 140 -14.98 7.08 5.47
N ASP A 141 -15.71 8.04 6.02
CA ASP A 141 -15.43 9.47 5.84
C ASP A 141 -14.50 9.98 6.94
N PHE A 142 -13.24 10.24 6.57
CA PHE A 142 -12.23 10.76 7.49
C PHE A 142 -12.50 12.17 8.00
N THR A 143 -13.33 12.95 7.30
CA THR A 143 -13.66 14.33 7.68
C THR A 143 -14.66 14.31 8.82
N THR A 144 -15.71 13.53 8.67
CA THR A 144 -16.79 13.38 9.67
C THR A 144 -16.51 12.24 10.66
N LYS A 145 -15.53 11.39 10.39
CA LYS A 145 -15.21 10.16 11.14
C LYS A 145 -16.40 9.21 11.25
N THR A 146 -17.17 9.12 10.19
CA THR A 146 -18.37 8.27 10.14
C THR A 146 -18.18 7.11 9.17
N ARG A 147 -18.75 5.96 9.53
CA ARG A 147 -18.79 4.77 8.73
C ARG A 147 -20.18 4.54 8.16
N THR A 148 -20.27 4.31 6.85
CA THR A 148 -21.50 3.87 6.18
C THR A 148 -21.33 2.42 5.78
N LEU A 149 -22.15 1.52 6.36
CA LEU A 149 -22.16 0.11 5.99
C LEU A 149 -22.87 -0.10 4.65
N ALA A 150 -22.39 -1.08 3.87
CA ALA A 150 -22.97 -1.43 2.58
C ALA A 150 -23.13 -0.25 1.61
N ALA A 151 -22.18 0.70 1.65
CA ALA A 151 -22.21 1.92 0.87
C ALA A 151 -22.12 1.66 -0.65
N ARG A 152 -21.36 0.63 -1.06
CA ARG A 152 -21.26 0.24 -2.48
C ARG A 152 -21.17 -1.27 -2.67
N LYS A 153 -21.66 -1.76 -3.80
CA LYS A 153 -21.49 -3.15 -4.23
C LYS A 153 -20.17 -3.29 -4.97
N LEU A 154 -19.35 -4.25 -4.56
CA LEU A 154 -18.24 -4.79 -5.34
C LEU A 154 -18.75 -5.99 -6.13
N ASP A 155 -18.43 -6.06 -7.42
CA ASP A 155 -18.80 -7.19 -8.28
C ASP A 155 -17.65 -7.51 -9.25
N VAL A 156 -16.98 -8.61 -9.00
CA VAL A 156 -15.87 -9.14 -9.80
C VAL A 156 -16.15 -10.59 -10.23
N SER A 157 -17.42 -10.98 -10.28
CA SER A 157 -17.87 -12.35 -10.53
C SER A 157 -17.45 -12.87 -11.90
N ASP A 158 -17.38 -12.02 -12.92
CA ASP A 158 -17.00 -12.41 -14.27
C ASP A 158 -15.54 -12.07 -14.60
N ARG A 159 -14.63 -12.97 -14.20
CA ARG A 159 -13.18 -12.85 -14.42
C ARG A 159 -12.52 -11.63 -13.77
N GLY A 160 -13.09 -11.13 -12.70
CA GLY A 160 -12.55 -10.01 -11.99
C GLY A 160 -11.53 -10.41 -10.93
N PHE A 161 -10.78 -9.41 -10.50
CA PHE A 161 -9.72 -9.52 -9.50
C PHE A 161 -9.82 -8.35 -8.51
N VAL A 162 -9.48 -8.56 -7.25
CA VAL A 162 -9.49 -7.49 -6.25
C VAL A 162 -8.07 -7.17 -5.80
N ILE A 163 -7.75 -5.90 -5.74
CA ILE A 163 -6.53 -5.39 -5.10
C ILE A 163 -6.97 -4.74 -3.80
N MET A 164 -6.79 -5.43 -2.68
CA MET A 164 -7.09 -4.91 -1.36
C MET A 164 -5.84 -4.27 -0.79
N GLU A 165 -5.83 -2.95 -0.67
CA GLU A 165 -4.66 -2.19 -0.24
C GLU A 165 -4.84 -1.58 1.16
N GLY A 166 -3.77 -1.57 1.94
CA GLY A 166 -3.75 -0.92 3.23
C GLY A 166 -2.47 -1.20 4.01
N LEU A 167 -2.29 -0.50 5.12
CA LEU A 167 -1.13 -0.68 5.99
C LEU A 167 -1.04 -2.14 6.47
N HIS A 168 -2.15 -2.69 6.93
CA HIS A 168 -2.27 -4.01 7.52
C HIS A 168 -2.67 -5.12 6.54
N ALA A 169 -2.67 -4.87 5.22
CA ALA A 169 -3.20 -5.83 4.25
C ALA A 169 -2.52 -7.22 4.30
N LEU A 170 -1.29 -7.33 4.77
CA LEU A 170 -0.59 -8.60 4.93
C LEU A 170 -0.76 -9.25 6.31
N ASN A 171 -1.52 -8.63 7.23
CA ASN A 171 -1.76 -9.24 8.53
C ASN A 171 -2.49 -10.59 8.36
N PRO A 172 -1.95 -11.68 8.90
CA PRO A 172 -2.52 -13.02 8.75
C PRO A 172 -3.96 -13.14 9.25
N ILE A 173 -4.39 -12.26 10.17
CA ILE A 173 -5.74 -12.26 10.71
C ILE A 173 -6.82 -12.18 9.62
N PHE A 174 -6.54 -11.50 8.50
CA PHE A 174 -7.49 -11.35 7.40
C PHE A 174 -7.58 -12.60 6.50
N THR A 175 -6.52 -13.38 6.41
CA THR A 175 -6.39 -14.42 5.36
C THR A 175 -6.24 -15.84 5.91
N ARG A 176 -6.11 -16.02 7.24
CA ARG A 176 -5.83 -17.34 7.86
C ARG A 176 -6.89 -18.40 7.57
N ASP A 177 -8.15 -17.98 7.41
CA ASP A 177 -9.28 -18.90 7.21
C ASP A 177 -9.70 -19.00 5.73
N LEU A 178 -8.94 -18.39 4.82
CA LEU A 178 -9.19 -18.45 3.39
C LEU A 178 -8.54 -19.70 2.75
N PRO A 179 -9.09 -20.21 1.64
CA PRO A 179 -8.49 -21.31 0.91
C PRO A 179 -7.05 -21.01 0.49
N GLU A 180 -6.17 -21.99 0.63
CA GLU A 180 -4.77 -21.85 0.20
C GLU A 180 -4.68 -21.48 -1.28
N GLY A 181 -3.81 -20.51 -1.61
CA GLY A 181 -3.63 -20.01 -2.98
C GLY A 181 -4.74 -19.07 -3.47
N SER A 182 -5.76 -18.74 -2.66
CA SER A 182 -6.81 -17.79 -3.03
C SER A 182 -6.37 -16.33 -3.03
N THR A 183 -5.24 -16.03 -2.38
CA THR A 183 -4.68 -14.68 -2.28
C THR A 183 -3.24 -14.62 -2.75
N ILE A 184 -2.86 -13.45 -3.29
CA ILE A 184 -1.47 -13.08 -3.61
C ILE A 184 -1.05 -11.99 -2.64
N LYS A 185 0.15 -12.08 -2.09
CA LYS A 185 0.70 -11.11 -1.14
C LYS A 185 1.72 -10.23 -1.83
N LEU A 186 1.54 -8.92 -1.77
CA LEU A 186 2.44 -7.94 -2.35
C LEU A 186 2.81 -6.87 -1.31
N TYR A 187 4.11 -6.62 -1.16
CA TYR A 187 4.61 -5.62 -0.24
C TYR A 187 5.36 -4.51 -0.98
N VAL A 188 4.95 -3.27 -0.77
CA VAL A 188 5.56 -2.08 -1.36
C VAL A 188 6.35 -1.32 -0.30
N SER A 189 7.65 -1.22 -0.50
CA SER A 189 8.52 -0.46 0.39
C SER A 189 9.48 0.45 -0.38
N VAL A 190 9.85 1.57 0.23
CA VAL A 190 10.92 2.43 -0.25
C VAL A 190 12.25 1.87 0.27
N LYS A 191 12.89 0.99 -0.53
CA LYS A 191 14.20 0.39 -0.20
C LYS A 191 15.35 1.01 -1.00
N GLN A 192 15.30 2.29 -1.28
CA GLN A 192 16.43 2.95 -1.93
C GLN A 192 17.51 3.26 -0.89
N GLN A 193 18.71 2.75 -1.11
CA GLN A 193 19.89 3.12 -0.33
C GLN A 193 20.53 4.36 -0.97
N ILE A 194 19.93 5.53 -0.77
CA ILE A 194 20.53 6.78 -1.20
C ILE A 194 21.67 7.12 -0.23
N LYS A 195 22.85 7.36 -0.77
CA LYS A 195 24.02 7.78 0.00
C LYS A 195 24.17 9.30 -0.09
N ASP A 196 24.48 9.92 1.02
CA ASP A 196 24.86 11.33 1.08
C ASP A 196 26.27 11.57 0.53
N ILE A 197 26.75 12.82 0.60
CA ILE A 197 28.08 13.24 0.13
C ILE A 197 29.24 12.56 0.91
N ASN A 198 28.97 12.04 2.10
CA ASN A 198 29.95 11.34 2.94
C ASN A 198 29.92 9.82 2.70
N GLY A 199 29.01 9.34 1.85
CA GLY A 199 28.79 7.93 1.57
C GLY A 199 27.91 7.23 2.63
N GLU A 200 27.29 7.96 3.55
CA GLU A 200 26.36 7.44 4.54
C GLU A 200 24.98 7.23 3.92
N VAL A 201 24.34 6.12 4.30
CA VAL A 201 23.02 5.78 3.78
C VAL A 201 21.97 6.65 4.47
N ILE A 202 21.20 7.42 3.68
CA ILE A 202 20.05 8.16 4.17
C ILE A 202 18.97 7.16 4.61
N SER A 203 18.43 7.38 5.80
CA SER A 203 17.40 6.49 6.35
C SER A 203 16.19 6.40 5.39
N PRO A 204 15.69 5.19 5.10
CA PRO A 204 14.43 5.03 4.37
C PRO A 204 13.25 5.75 5.04
N MET A 205 13.32 5.96 6.36
CA MET A 205 12.32 6.71 7.10
C MET A 205 12.34 8.19 6.74
N ASP A 206 13.53 8.79 6.59
CA ASP A 206 13.68 10.19 6.18
C ASP A 206 13.20 10.41 4.75
N ILE A 207 13.51 9.47 3.85
CA ILE A 207 12.98 9.50 2.47
C ILE A 207 11.45 9.44 2.47
N ARG A 208 10.86 8.59 3.30
CA ARG A 208 9.40 8.49 3.43
C ARG A 208 8.79 9.75 4.04
N LEU A 209 9.46 10.37 5.01
CA LEU A 209 9.02 11.64 5.59
C LEU A 209 8.95 12.74 4.53
N VAL A 210 10.01 12.91 3.73
CA VAL A 210 10.03 13.89 2.63
C VAL A 210 8.90 13.61 1.63
N ARG A 211 8.68 12.35 1.25
CA ARG A 211 7.59 11.94 0.36
C ARG A 211 6.21 12.24 0.98
N ARG A 212 6.06 12.02 2.29
CA ARG A 212 4.81 12.31 3.01
C ARG A 212 4.54 13.81 3.06
N ILE A 213 5.53 14.61 3.41
CA ILE A 213 5.42 16.08 3.40
C ILE A 213 4.98 16.56 2.02
N SER A 214 5.66 16.12 0.96
CA SER A 214 5.33 16.50 -0.43
C SER A 214 3.91 16.11 -0.83
N ARG A 215 3.43 14.93 -0.43
CA ARG A 215 2.06 14.47 -0.68
C ARG A 215 1.05 15.29 0.11
N ASP A 216 1.29 15.48 1.40
CA ASP A 216 0.35 16.12 2.31
C ASP A 216 0.13 17.59 1.95
N ILE A 217 1.18 18.29 1.49
CA ILE A 217 1.06 19.64 0.93
C ILE A 217 0.19 19.63 -0.35
N ARG A 218 0.42 18.68 -1.26
CA ARG A 218 -0.24 18.67 -2.58
C ARG A 218 -1.71 18.21 -2.54
N SER A 219 -2.04 17.27 -1.66
CA SER A 219 -3.31 16.56 -1.74
C SER A 219 -4.15 16.56 -0.45
N ARG A 220 -3.60 17.06 0.66
CA ARG A 220 -4.29 17.07 1.96
C ARG A 220 -4.33 18.43 2.63
N ASP A 221 -3.82 19.45 1.96
CA ASP A 221 -3.71 20.82 2.49
C ASP A 221 -3.12 20.88 3.92
N THR A 222 -2.12 20.01 4.16
CA THR A 222 -1.51 19.84 5.47
C THR A 222 -0.11 20.46 5.48
N MET A 223 0.14 21.36 6.42
CA MET A 223 1.43 22.02 6.57
C MET A 223 2.52 21.05 7.04
N PRO A 224 3.79 21.23 6.61
CA PRO A 224 4.91 20.35 6.94
C PRO A 224 5.08 20.09 8.44
N GLU A 225 4.91 21.13 9.25
CA GLU A 225 5.07 21.07 10.70
C GLU A 225 4.12 20.05 11.34
N ARG A 226 2.88 19.98 10.83
CA ARG A 226 1.88 19.00 11.30
C ARG A 226 2.27 17.59 10.91
N THR A 227 2.75 17.40 9.66
CA THR A 227 3.23 16.09 9.20
C THR A 227 4.42 15.61 10.02
N ILE A 228 5.37 16.50 10.34
CA ILE A 228 6.54 16.19 11.17
C ILE A 228 6.12 15.84 12.60
N ALA A 229 5.22 16.60 13.21
CA ALA A 229 4.75 16.36 14.58
C ALA A 229 4.05 14.99 14.74
N MET A 230 3.44 14.47 13.67
CA MET A 230 2.78 13.16 13.68
C MET A 230 3.73 12.01 13.30
N TRP A 231 4.94 12.31 12.83
CA TRP A 231 5.80 11.31 12.17
C TRP A 231 6.26 10.19 13.10
N ASP A 232 6.58 10.50 14.34
CA ASP A 232 7.05 9.51 15.32
C ASP A 232 5.98 8.43 15.57
N ASN A 233 4.71 8.81 15.67
CA ASN A 233 3.60 7.87 15.84
C ASN A 233 3.45 6.94 14.63
N VAL A 234 3.63 7.46 13.42
CA VAL A 234 3.59 6.67 12.18
C VAL A 234 4.77 5.70 12.07
N CYS A 235 5.90 6.02 12.69
CA CYS A 235 7.12 5.20 12.65
C CYS A 235 7.12 4.07 13.68
N LEU A 236 6.59 4.32 14.88
CA LEU A 236 6.55 3.35 15.97
C LEU A 236 5.81 2.06 15.58
N LEU A 237 4.78 2.16 14.76
CA LEU A 237 4.01 1.03 14.27
C LEU A 237 4.80 0.12 13.33
N TYR A 238 5.68 0.72 12.53
CA TYR A 238 6.48 -0.03 11.57
C TYR A 238 7.56 -0.89 12.22
N THR A 239 7.98 -0.54 13.43
CA THR A 239 8.98 -1.32 14.19
C THR A 239 8.37 -2.46 14.98
N SER A 240 7.08 -2.37 15.36
CA SER A 240 6.39 -3.46 16.06
C SER A 240 5.96 -4.57 15.10
N ASP A 241 5.37 -4.24 13.94
CA ASP A 241 4.92 -5.24 12.97
C ASP A 241 6.08 -5.89 12.19
N ALA A 242 7.18 -5.17 11.96
CA ALA A 242 8.39 -5.73 11.33
C ALA A 242 9.21 -6.65 12.26
N ALA A 243 8.94 -6.65 13.56
CA ALA A 243 9.60 -7.55 14.51
C ALA A 243 8.98 -8.96 14.49
N ASP A 244 7.70 -9.10 14.15
CA ASP A 244 7.00 -10.38 14.07
C ASP A 244 7.26 -11.13 12.76
N ASP A 245 7.71 -10.45 11.69
CA ASP A 245 8.04 -11.06 10.39
C ASP A 245 9.41 -11.77 10.33
N LYS A 246 10.11 -11.93 11.46
CA LYS A 246 11.38 -12.65 11.59
C LYS A 246 11.25 -14.04 12.22
N ALA A 247 10.06 -14.57 12.30
CA ALA A 247 9.83 -15.94 12.73
C ALA A 247 9.57 -16.88 11.53
#